data_438b43df3f69670b5a4767fdab8aa9b0
#
_entry.id   438b43df3f69670b5a4767fdab8aa9b0
#
_cell.length_a   1.000
_cell.length_b   1.000
_cell.length_c   1.000
_cell.angle_alpha   90.00
_cell.angle_beta   90.00
_cell.angle_gamma   90.00
#
_symmetry.space_group_name_H-M   'P 1'
#
loop_
_entity.id
_entity.type
_entity.pdbx_description
1 polymer ?
#
loop_
_entity_poly.entity_id
_entity_poly.type
_entity_poly.pdbx_seq_one_letter_code
_entity_poly.pdbx_strand_id
1 'polypeptide(L)'
;GNLDEVQIRAVIEAHETFQEIIKRKTFLIKEIGEQKNLTAEIQKRIELSWDLNELEEIYKPFKKTKKTKATVARDAGLEPLANWIWDLGHGTITDSLTMEMKAKNFLNPDMKIMTYDDAIKGSQDILVEKIANDIGLRELVVKNYFDLGKVTAKAAKGFKPNSKFDMYAKDYSDLVKNLLEEKFSHRYMAMKRGWEEEELTVDIVGDDEMLLKAYERFATTTPDNATGTFLKESAR
;
A
#
# COMPACT_ATOMS: atom_id res chain seq x y z
N GLY A 1 -30.66 2.68 36.83
CA GLY A 1 -29.37 2.33 37.40
C GLY A 1 -28.42 3.49 37.24
N ASN A 2 -27.68 3.83 38.27
CA ASN A 2 -26.66 4.89 38.19
C ASN A 2 -25.43 4.30 37.54
N LEU A 3 -25.26 4.55 36.25
CA LEU A 3 -24.02 4.26 35.52
C LEU A 3 -23.10 5.46 35.69
N ASP A 4 -21.80 5.21 35.89
CA ASP A 4 -20.79 6.26 35.84
C ASP A 4 -20.39 6.59 34.38
N GLU A 5 -19.62 7.65 34.18
CA GLU A 5 -19.21 8.11 32.84
C GLU A 5 -18.44 7.03 32.09
N VAL A 6 -17.60 6.26 32.75
CA VAL A 6 -16.80 5.18 32.15
C VAL A 6 -17.71 4.06 31.67
N GLN A 7 -18.69 3.68 32.46
CA GLN A 7 -19.68 2.64 32.10
C GLN A 7 -20.59 3.11 30.96
N ILE A 8 -21.00 4.38 30.93
CA ILE A 8 -21.78 4.94 29.83
C ILE A 8 -20.96 4.92 28.54
N ARG A 9 -19.69 5.32 28.59
CA ARG A 9 -18.79 5.29 27.43
C ARG A 9 -18.60 3.86 26.92
N ALA A 10 -18.36 2.90 27.79
CA ALA A 10 -18.23 1.50 27.42
C ALA A 10 -19.49 0.94 26.72
N VAL A 11 -20.69 1.34 27.18
CA VAL A 11 -21.95 0.96 26.54
C VAL A 11 -22.07 1.58 25.14
N ILE A 12 -21.68 2.86 24.97
CA ILE A 12 -21.71 3.55 23.67
C ILE A 12 -20.74 2.85 22.71
N GLU A 13 -19.50 2.59 23.12
CA GLU A 13 -18.49 1.91 22.30
C GLU A 13 -18.93 0.50 21.92
N ALA A 14 -19.50 -0.26 22.85
CA ALA A 14 -20.06 -1.57 22.57
C ALA A 14 -21.22 -1.49 21.55
N HIS A 15 -22.11 -0.51 21.70
CA HIS A 15 -23.21 -0.30 20.75
C HIS A 15 -22.69 0.03 19.34
N GLU A 16 -21.72 0.94 19.24
CA GLU A 16 -21.08 1.29 17.95
C GLU A 16 -20.44 0.07 17.29
N THR A 17 -19.69 -0.74 18.07
CA THR A 17 -19.09 -1.98 17.59
C THR A 17 -20.15 -2.97 17.08
N PHE A 18 -21.25 -3.14 17.81
CA PHE A 18 -22.36 -3.99 17.36
C PHE A 18 -22.99 -3.50 16.06
N GLN A 19 -23.19 -2.18 15.92
CA GLN A 19 -23.72 -1.59 14.69
C GLN A 19 -22.77 -1.81 13.52
N GLU A 20 -21.47 -1.70 13.72
CA GLU A 20 -20.46 -1.97 12.71
C GLU A 20 -20.48 -3.44 12.27
N ILE A 21 -20.52 -4.38 13.21
CA ILE A 21 -20.63 -5.81 12.93
C ILE A 21 -21.90 -6.11 12.11
N ILE A 22 -23.05 -5.58 12.48
CA ILE A 22 -24.31 -5.80 11.76
C ILE A 22 -24.22 -5.23 10.33
N LYS A 23 -23.72 -4.03 10.16
CA LYS A 23 -23.49 -3.43 8.84
C LYS A 23 -22.55 -4.30 8.00
N ARG A 24 -21.48 -4.80 8.62
CA ARG A 24 -20.51 -5.65 7.94
C ARG A 24 -21.12 -6.98 7.50
N LYS A 25 -21.86 -7.66 8.36
CA LYS A 25 -22.59 -8.90 8.01
C LYS A 25 -23.52 -8.68 6.81
N THR A 26 -24.33 -7.64 6.84
CA THR A 26 -25.26 -7.30 5.75
C THR A 26 -24.51 -7.08 4.43
N PHE A 27 -23.39 -6.35 4.48
CA PHE A 27 -22.54 -6.13 3.32
C PHE A 27 -21.98 -7.45 2.76
N LEU A 28 -21.45 -8.33 3.63
CA LEU A 28 -20.84 -9.59 3.21
C LEU A 28 -21.86 -10.54 2.56
N ILE A 29 -23.02 -10.69 3.15
CA ILE A 29 -24.11 -11.53 2.61
C ILE A 29 -24.52 -11.03 1.22
N LYS A 30 -24.67 -9.70 1.07
CA LYS A 30 -24.99 -9.09 -0.22
C LYS A 30 -23.89 -9.32 -1.26
N GLU A 31 -22.65 -8.97 -0.93
CA GLU A 31 -21.52 -9.00 -1.86
C GLU A 31 -21.17 -10.43 -2.32
N ILE A 32 -21.17 -11.41 -1.39
CA ILE A 32 -20.93 -12.83 -1.70
C ILE A 32 -22.12 -13.41 -2.47
N GLY A 33 -23.34 -12.96 -2.15
CA GLY A 33 -24.56 -13.36 -2.86
C GLY A 33 -24.58 -12.89 -4.31
N GLU A 34 -24.18 -11.65 -4.59
CA GLU A 34 -24.04 -11.11 -5.95
C GLU A 34 -23.01 -11.88 -6.78
N GLN A 35 -21.99 -12.45 -6.14
CA GLN A 35 -21.01 -13.32 -6.79
C GLN A 35 -21.51 -14.77 -6.99
N LYS A 36 -22.71 -15.10 -6.54
CA LYS A 36 -23.29 -16.44 -6.54
C LYS A 36 -22.48 -17.50 -5.75
N ASN A 37 -21.68 -17.04 -4.81
CA ASN A 37 -20.81 -17.88 -3.98
C ASN A 37 -21.33 -18.06 -2.54
N LEU A 38 -22.50 -17.48 -2.21
CA LEU A 38 -23.09 -17.57 -0.87
C LEU A 38 -23.75 -18.94 -0.68
N THR A 39 -23.05 -19.84 -0.02
CA THR A 39 -23.61 -21.12 0.41
C THR A 39 -24.32 -20.98 1.76
N ALA A 40 -25.23 -21.92 2.08
CA ALA A 40 -25.91 -21.93 3.38
C ALA A 40 -24.91 -22.00 4.55
N GLU A 41 -23.79 -22.71 4.37
CA GLU A 41 -22.74 -22.81 5.37
C GLU A 41 -22.02 -21.46 5.61
N ILE A 42 -21.65 -20.76 4.52
CA ILE A 42 -21.00 -19.44 4.60
C ILE A 42 -21.95 -18.42 5.23
N GLN A 43 -23.22 -18.43 4.81
CA GLN A 43 -24.23 -17.54 5.39
C GLN A 43 -24.36 -17.77 6.90
N LYS A 44 -24.49 -19.02 7.33
CA LYS A 44 -24.59 -19.38 8.75
C LYS A 44 -23.35 -18.95 9.54
N ARG A 45 -22.15 -19.10 8.99
CA ARG A 45 -20.92 -18.63 9.64
C ARG A 45 -20.91 -17.11 9.81
N ILE A 46 -21.31 -16.34 8.79
CA ILE A 46 -21.42 -14.89 8.87
C ILE A 46 -22.47 -14.49 9.93
N GLU A 47 -23.62 -15.14 9.95
CA GLU A 47 -24.70 -14.83 10.91
C GLU A 47 -24.32 -15.09 12.36
N LEU A 48 -23.56 -16.16 12.63
CA LEU A 48 -23.14 -16.54 13.97
C LEU A 48 -21.94 -15.75 14.50
N SER A 49 -21.09 -15.25 13.62
CA SER A 49 -19.88 -14.52 14.03
C SER A 49 -20.21 -13.15 14.58
N TRP A 50 -19.56 -12.76 15.69
CA TRP A 50 -19.61 -11.43 16.31
C TRP A 50 -18.23 -10.82 16.42
N ASP A 51 -17.26 -11.29 15.63
CA ASP A 51 -15.91 -10.78 15.54
C ASP A 51 -15.66 -10.25 14.12
N LEU A 52 -15.26 -8.97 14.02
CA LEU A 52 -14.91 -8.34 12.74
C LEU A 52 -13.76 -9.05 12.04
N ASN A 53 -12.76 -9.53 12.77
CA ASN A 53 -11.62 -10.23 12.18
C ASN A 53 -12.07 -11.58 11.56
N GLU A 54 -12.94 -12.31 12.25
CA GLU A 54 -13.51 -13.55 11.71
C GLU A 54 -14.35 -13.28 10.44
N LEU A 55 -15.14 -12.22 10.43
CA LEU A 55 -15.90 -11.79 9.26
C LEU A 55 -14.97 -11.44 8.08
N GLU A 56 -13.86 -10.77 8.33
CA GLU A 56 -12.87 -10.47 7.30
C GLU A 56 -12.19 -11.74 6.75
N GLU A 57 -11.84 -12.70 7.60
CA GLU A 57 -11.29 -13.99 7.15
C GLU A 57 -12.30 -14.79 6.30
N ILE A 58 -13.59 -14.78 6.66
CA ILE A 58 -14.64 -15.40 5.83
C ILE A 58 -14.73 -14.71 4.47
N TYR A 59 -14.58 -13.37 4.42
CA TYR A 59 -14.69 -12.59 3.18
C TYR A 59 -13.45 -12.65 2.29
N LYS A 60 -12.29 -12.91 2.84
CA LYS A 60 -11.00 -12.86 2.15
C LYS A 60 -10.96 -13.59 0.80
N PRO A 61 -11.53 -14.82 0.67
CA PRO A 61 -11.60 -15.53 -0.62
C PRO A 61 -12.53 -14.87 -1.65
N PHE A 62 -13.51 -14.07 -1.20
CA PHE A 62 -14.54 -13.44 -2.04
C PHE A 62 -14.26 -11.97 -2.33
N LYS A 63 -13.24 -11.41 -1.69
CA LYS A 63 -12.87 -10.03 -1.89
C LYS A 63 -12.46 -9.80 -3.35
N LYS A 64 -13.25 -9.02 -4.09
CA LYS A 64 -12.89 -8.59 -5.44
C LYS A 64 -11.56 -7.82 -5.34
N THR A 65 -10.49 -8.46 -5.74
CA THR A 65 -9.23 -7.75 -5.96
C THR A 65 -9.44 -6.78 -7.09
N LYS A 66 -9.27 -5.50 -6.81
CA LYS A 66 -9.28 -4.47 -7.86
C LYS A 66 -8.24 -4.89 -8.89
N LYS A 67 -8.65 -5.07 -10.15
CA LYS A 67 -7.70 -5.44 -11.22
C LYS A 67 -6.61 -4.38 -11.27
N THR A 68 -5.41 -4.77 -10.90
CA THR A 68 -4.23 -3.92 -11.02
C THR A 68 -3.77 -3.93 -12.49
N LYS A 69 -2.96 -2.96 -12.88
CA LYS A 69 -2.33 -2.97 -14.22
C LYS A 69 -1.54 -4.27 -14.44
N ALA A 70 -0.85 -4.75 -13.41
CA ALA A 70 -0.12 -6.01 -13.45
C ALA A 70 -1.03 -7.22 -13.66
N THR A 71 -2.22 -7.26 -13.02
CA THR A 71 -3.19 -8.34 -13.27
C THR A 71 -3.66 -8.33 -14.72
N VAL A 72 -3.98 -7.15 -15.28
CA VAL A 72 -4.36 -7.03 -16.70
C VAL A 72 -3.25 -7.49 -17.62
N ALA A 73 -2.00 -7.17 -17.33
CA ALA A 73 -0.85 -7.58 -18.09
C ALA A 73 -0.61 -9.11 -18.02
N ARG A 74 -0.82 -9.75 -16.85
CA ARG A 74 -0.79 -11.21 -16.72
C ARG A 74 -1.91 -11.87 -17.52
N ASP A 75 -3.13 -11.35 -17.43
CA ASP A 75 -4.28 -11.83 -18.21
C ASP A 75 -3.99 -11.74 -19.73
N ALA A 76 -3.21 -10.74 -20.16
CA ALA A 76 -2.76 -10.57 -21.54
C ALA A 76 -1.60 -11.52 -21.94
N GLY A 77 -1.07 -12.33 -21.02
CA GLY A 77 -0.01 -13.30 -21.28
C GLY A 77 1.41 -12.72 -21.23
N LEU A 78 1.63 -11.58 -20.58
CA LEU A 78 2.93 -10.89 -20.55
C LEU A 78 3.87 -11.36 -19.42
N GLU A 79 3.40 -12.24 -18.54
CA GLU A 79 4.22 -12.72 -17.42
C GLU A 79 5.53 -13.43 -17.85
N PRO A 80 5.56 -14.26 -18.91
CA PRO A 80 6.81 -14.85 -19.39
C PRO A 80 7.80 -13.80 -19.89
N LEU A 81 7.33 -12.70 -20.50
CA LEU A 81 8.21 -11.60 -20.94
C LEU A 81 8.76 -10.86 -19.71
N ALA A 82 7.94 -10.56 -18.72
CA ALA A 82 8.37 -9.94 -17.47
C ALA A 82 9.44 -10.79 -16.74
N ASN A 83 9.23 -12.11 -16.66
CA ASN A 83 10.20 -13.03 -16.07
C ASN A 83 11.50 -13.08 -16.88
N TRP A 84 11.44 -13.11 -18.20
CA TRP A 84 12.63 -13.07 -19.05
C TRP A 84 13.44 -11.78 -18.85
N ILE A 85 12.77 -10.62 -18.77
CA ILE A 85 13.42 -9.32 -18.46
C ILE A 85 14.10 -9.37 -17.10
N TRP A 86 13.39 -9.91 -16.09
CA TRP A 86 13.91 -10.06 -14.73
C TRP A 86 15.17 -10.93 -14.70
N ASP A 87 15.08 -12.11 -15.29
CA ASP A 87 16.16 -13.09 -15.30
C ASP A 87 17.41 -12.58 -16.05
N LEU A 88 17.20 -11.86 -17.15
CA LEU A 88 18.28 -11.23 -17.91
C LEU A 88 18.95 -10.11 -17.09
N GLY A 89 18.16 -9.28 -16.40
CA GLY A 89 18.66 -8.22 -15.54
C GLY A 89 19.34 -8.70 -14.25
N HIS A 90 19.14 -9.96 -13.88
CA HIS A 90 19.83 -10.62 -12.76
C HIS A 90 20.96 -11.54 -13.22
N GLY A 91 21.19 -11.66 -14.54
CA GLY A 91 22.24 -12.51 -15.08
C GLY A 91 21.99 -14.01 -14.89
N THR A 92 20.77 -14.43 -14.57
CA THR A 92 20.39 -15.84 -14.44
C THR A 92 20.23 -16.50 -15.80
N ILE A 93 19.97 -15.71 -16.84
CA ILE A 93 19.97 -16.15 -18.24
C ILE A 93 20.83 -15.21 -19.08
N THR A 94 21.28 -15.72 -20.21
CA THR A 94 21.96 -14.93 -21.24
C THR A 94 21.17 -15.07 -22.54
N ASP A 95 20.80 -13.96 -23.17
CA ASP A 95 20.10 -13.96 -24.46
C ASP A 95 20.68 -12.83 -25.33
N SER A 96 20.79 -13.08 -26.64
CA SER A 96 21.25 -12.11 -27.62
C SER A 96 20.13 -11.21 -28.15
N LEU A 97 18.85 -11.54 -27.81
CA LEU A 97 17.71 -10.77 -28.26
C LEU A 97 17.60 -9.48 -27.45
N THR A 98 17.23 -8.40 -28.11
CA THR A 98 16.83 -7.16 -27.44
C THR A 98 15.41 -7.31 -26.82
N MET A 99 15.08 -6.46 -25.85
CA MET A 99 13.74 -6.45 -25.28
C MET A 99 12.65 -6.26 -26.35
N GLU A 100 12.89 -5.39 -27.34
CA GLU A 100 11.96 -5.14 -28.44
C GLU A 100 11.75 -6.39 -29.32
N MET A 101 12.86 -7.09 -29.64
CA MET A 101 12.78 -8.33 -30.42
C MET A 101 12.00 -9.42 -29.69
N LYS A 102 12.23 -9.55 -28.38
CA LYS A 102 11.53 -10.52 -27.54
C LYS A 102 10.05 -10.16 -27.40
N ALA A 103 9.76 -8.89 -27.17
CA ALA A 103 8.39 -8.39 -26.95
C ALA A 103 7.48 -8.59 -28.18
N LYS A 104 8.02 -8.60 -29.40
CA LYS A 104 7.25 -8.88 -30.62
C LYS A 104 6.57 -10.24 -30.63
N ASN A 105 7.05 -11.20 -29.84
CA ASN A 105 6.44 -12.52 -29.69
C ASN A 105 5.24 -12.54 -28.75
N PHE A 106 4.96 -11.43 -28.07
CA PHE A 106 3.91 -11.29 -27.07
C PHE A 106 2.79 -10.33 -27.49
N LEU A 107 2.68 -10.03 -28.78
CA LEU A 107 1.60 -9.21 -29.31
C LEU A 107 0.27 -9.97 -29.18
N ASN A 108 -0.74 -9.30 -28.65
CA ASN A 108 -2.07 -9.85 -28.45
C ASN A 108 -3.12 -8.74 -28.69
N PRO A 109 -3.58 -8.56 -29.93
CA PRO A 109 -4.55 -7.51 -30.29
C PRO A 109 -5.86 -7.63 -29.54
N ASP A 110 -6.33 -8.85 -29.23
CA ASP A 110 -7.58 -9.08 -28.48
C ASP A 110 -7.50 -8.53 -27.06
N MET A 111 -6.29 -8.49 -26.50
CA MET A 111 -6.00 -7.91 -25.18
C MET A 111 -5.40 -6.49 -25.26
N LYS A 112 -5.49 -5.84 -26.41
CA LYS A 112 -4.97 -4.49 -26.69
C LYS A 112 -3.45 -4.35 -26.61
N ILE A 113 -2.72 -5.42 -26.79
CA ILE A 113 -1.25 -5.41 -26.92
C ILE A 113 -0.94 -5.36 -28.42
N MET A 114 -0.92 -4.16 -28.97
CA MET A 114 -0.80 -3.93 -30.43
C MET A 114 0.65 -3.78 -30.87
N THR A 115 1.51 -3.28 -29.98
CA THR A 115 2.90 -2.96 -30.26
C THR A 115 3.84 -3.65 -29.27
N TYR A 116 5.12 -3.75 -29.61
CA TYR A 116 6.14 -4.22 -28.67
C TYR A 116 6.27 -3.30 -27.47
N ASP A 117 6.02 -2.00 -27.63
CA ASP A 117 6.01 -1.03 -26.52
C ASP A 117 4.89 -1.33 -25.53
N ASP A 118 3.69 -1.71 -26.02
CA ASP A 118 2.58 -2.13 -25.13
C ASP A 118 2.96 -3.37 -24.31
N ALA A 119 3.64 -4.34 -24.97
CA ALA A 119 4.09 -5.56 -24.32
C ALA A 119 5.17 -5.27 -23.25
N ILE A 120 6.13 -4.41 -23.57
CA ILE A 120 7.18 -3.98 -22.61
C ILE A 120 6.55 -3.25 -21.42
N LYS A 121 5.63 -2.31 -21.66
CA LYS A 121 4.95 -1.55 -20.61
C LYS A 121 4.10 -2.45 -19.72
N GLY A 122 3.35 -3.38 -20.29
CA GLY A 122 2.60 -4.36 -19.49
C GLY A 122 3.52 -5.25 -18.66
N SER A 123 4.67 -5.67 -19.21
CA SER A 123 5.68 -6.40 -18.44
C SER A 123 6.28 -5.55 -17.31
N GLN A 124 6.46 -4.24 -17.54
CA GLN A 124 6.89 -3.30 -16.50
C GLN A 124 5.90 -3.23 -15.35
N ASP A 125 4.59 -3.17 -15.64
CA ASP A 125 3.56 -3.15 -14.59
C ASP A 125 3.64 -4.41 -13.69
N ILE A 126 3.96 -5.59 -14.27
CA ILE A 126 4.17 -6.83 -13.50
C ILE A 126 5.44 -6.74 -12.65
N LEU A 127 6.52 -6.19 -13.18
CA LEU A 127 7.80 -6.04 -12.48
C LEU A 127 7.69 -5.02 -11.33
N VAL A 128 7.03 -3.90 -11.56
CA VAL A 128 6.73 -2.90 -10.51
C VAL A 128 5.95 -3.54 -9.36
N GLU A 129 4.91 -4.33 -9.67
CA GLU A 129 4.15 -5.03 -8.62
C GLU A 129 5.01 -6.06 -7.88
N LYS A 130 5.89 -6.79 -8.59
CA LYS A 130 6.82 -7.76 -7.98
C LYS A 130 7.78 -7.08 -7.01
N ILE A 131 8.37 -5.96 -7.41
CA ILE A 131 9.29 -5.17 -6.58
C ILE A 131 8.54 -4.57 -5.36
N ALA A 132 7.40 -3.94 -5.59
CA ALA A 132 6.61 -3.27 -4.55
C ALA A 132 6.04 -4.25 -3.49
N ASN A 133 5.85 -5.52 -3.86
CA ASN A 133 5.32 -6.56 -2.96
C ASN A 133 6.42 -7.40 -2.30
N ASP A 134 7.70 -7.13 -2.55
CA ASP A 134 8.77 -7.83 -1.87
C ASP A 134 8.75 -7.56 -0.36
N ILE A 135 8.75 -8.64 0.43
CA ILE A 135 8.62 -8.56 1.88
C ILE A 135 9.84 -7.88 2.50
N GLY A 136 11.05 -8.21 2.02
CA GLY A 136 12.29 -7.65 2.55
C GLY A 136 12.41 -6.14 2.30
N LEU A 137 12.00 -5.68 1.12
CA LEU A 137 11.95 -4.24 0.81
C LEU A 137 10.90 -3.51 1.65
N ARG A 138 9.73 -4.11 1.86
CA ARG A 138 8.68 -3.53 2.72
C ARG A 138 9.14 -3.42 4.18
N GLU A 139 9.77 -4.45 4.71
CA GLU A 139 10.36 -4.42 6.05
C GLU A 139 11.46 -3.35 6.17
N LEU A 140 12.28 -3.20 5.13
CA LEU A 140 13.31 -2.16 5.07
C LEU A 140 12.70 -0.76 5.13
N VAL A 141 11.60 -0.51 4.38
CA VAL A 141 10.86 0.76 4.42
C VAL A 141 10.34 1.03 5.82
N VAL A 142 9.63 0.06 6.42
CA VAL A 142 9.09 0.21 7.78
C VAL A 142 10.21 0.52 8.77
N LYS A 143 11.30 -0.23 8.72
CA LYS A 143 12.45 -0.01 9.60
C LYS A 143 13.11 1.36 9.40
N ASN A 144 13.29 1.79 8.14
CA ASN A 144 13.86 3.10 7.84
C ASN A 144 13.02 4.22 8.44
N TYR A 145 11.71 4.20 8.19
CA TYR A 145 10.81 5.23 8.70
C TYR A 145 10.64 5.16 10.23
N PHE A 146 10.74 3.99 10.84
CA PHE A 146 10.68 3.84 12.28
C PHE A 146 11.96 4.35 12.97
N ASP A 147 13.13 3.94 12.48
CA ASP A 147 14.41 4.21 13.13
C ASP A 147 14.95 5.63 12.84
N LEU A 148 14.82 6.07 11.58
CA LEU A 148 15.42 7.29 11.05
C LEU A 148 14.38 8.34 10.64
N GLY A 149 13.12 7.92 10.48
CA GLY A 149 12.05 8.79 10.04
C GLY A 149 11.81 9.95 11.01
N LYS A 150 11.48 11.10 10.44
CA LYS A 150 11.14 12.32 11.18
C LYS A 150 9.72 12.72 10.83
N VAL A 151 8.94 13.03 11.85
CA VAL A 151 7.69 13.77 11.66
C VAL A 151 8.06 15.24 11.56
N THR A 152 7.63 15.89 10.50
CA THR A 152 7.85 17.31 10.26
C THR A 152 6.52 18.04 10.25
N ALA A 153 6.49 19.24 10.75
CA ALA A 153 5.31 20.10 10.69
C ALA A 153 5.71 21.53 10.29
N LYS A 154 4.88 22.16 9.47
CA LYS A 154 5.05 23.54 9.02
C LYS A 154 3.70 24.22 8.87
N ALA A 155 3.68 25.54 8.80
CA ALA A 155 2.48 26.32 8.54
C ALA A 155 1.82 25.90 7.23
N ALA A 156 0.52 25.60 7.27
CA ALA A 156 -0.32 25.41 6.09
C ALA A 156 -0.86 26.76 5.59
N LYS A 157 -1.55 26.74 4.44
CA LYS A 157 -2.19 27.96 3.89
C LYS A 157 -3.25 28.56 4.83
N GLY A 158 -3.87 27.73 5.67
CA GLY A 158 -4.88 28.15 6.66
C GLY A 158 -4.33 28.59 8.00
N PHE A 159 -2.99 28.71 8.14
CA PHE A 159 -2.36 29.08 9.41
C PHE A 159 -2.77 30.48 9.88
N LYS A 160 -3.21 30.58 11.14
CA LYS A 160 -3.73 31.82 11.74
C LYS A 160 -2.63 32.54 12.55
N PRO A 161 -2.60 33.88 12.53
CA PRO A 161 -1.72 34.66 13.43
C PRO A 161 -2.02 34.32 14.90
N ASN A 162 -0.98 34.15 15.70
CA ASN A 162 -1.08 33.77 17.12
C ASN A 162 -1.79 32.42 17.37
N SER A 163 -1.68 31.49 16.44
CA SER A 163 -2.21 30.14 16.61
C SER A 163 -1.55 29.43 17.79
N LYS A 164 -2.33 28.57 18.47
CA LYS A 164 -1.83 27.63 19.47
C LYS A 164 -0.81 26.63 18.91
N PHE A 165 -0.69 26.54 17.58
CA PHE A 165 0.25 25.68 16.88
C PHE A 165 1.53 26.38 16.40
N ASP A 166 1.76 27.64 16.79
CA ASP A 166 2.91 28.44 16.33
C ASP A 166 4.27 27.74 16.54
N MET A 167 4.40 26.95 17.62
CA MET A 167 5.60 26.16 17.90
C MET A 167 5.88 25.09 16.83
N TYR A 168 4.86 24.55 16.18
CA TYR A 168 4.98 23.52 15.16
C TYR A 168 4.97 24.09 13.73
N ALA A 169 4.60 25.37 13.58
CA ALA A 169 4.49 26.03 12.29
C ALA A 169 5.84 26.48 11.68
N LYS A 170 6.91 26.47 12.50
CA LYS A 170 8.25 26.96 12.13
C LYS A 170 9.20 25.78 11.87
N ASP A 171 8.90 24.97 10.86
CA ASP A 171 9.71 23.81 10.45
C ASP A 171 10.07 22.87 11.62
N TYR A 172 9.05 22.49 12.39
CA TYR A 172 9.21 21.51 13.46
C TYR A 172 9.62 20.14 12.90
N SER A 173 10.56 19.48 13.58
CA SER A 173 11.01 18.14 13.22
C SER A 173 11.36 17.33 14.47
N ASP A 174 10.86 16.08 14.56
CA ASP A 174 11.21 15.15 15.62
C ASP A 174 11.26 13.72 15.06
N LEU A 175 12.04 12.83 15.68
CA LEU A 175 12.10 11.44 15.26
C LEU A 175 10.78 10.72 15.52
N VAL A 176 10.34 9.89 14.59
CA VAL A 176 9.13 9.06 14.73
C VAL A 176 9.15 8.26 16.03
N LYS A 177 10.27 7.60 16.32
CA LYS A 177 10.43 6.80 17.56
C LYS A 177 10.27 7.61 18.84
N ASN A 178 10.68 8.88 18.85
CA ASN A 178 10.51 9.75 20.02
C ASN A 178 9.04 10.04 20.29
N LEU A 179 8.24 10.26 19.23
CA LEU A 179 6.81 10.57 19.35
C LEU A 179 5.96 9.38 19.83
N LEU A 180 6.49 8.15 19.72
CA LEU A 180 5.85 6.95 20.25
C LEU A 180 6.06 6.78 21.76
N GLU A 181 6.99 7.52 22.36
CA GLU A 181 7.15 7.52 23.81
C GLU A 181 6.00 8.30 24.48
N GLU A 182 5.40 7.72 25.52
CA GLU A 182 4.24 8.29 26.22
C GLU A 182 4.45 9.76 26.64
N LYS A 183 5.66 10.10 27.12
CA LYS A 183 6.02 11.47 27.53
C LYS A 183 5.94 12.51 26.40
N PHE A 184 5.98 12.08 25.13
CA PHE A 184 5.92 12.96 23.95
C PHE A 184 4.62 12.86 23.15
N SER A 185 3.69 12.01 23.58
CA SER A 185 2.40 11.79 22.90
C SER A 185 1.61 13.10 22.71
N HIS A 186 1.73 14.06 23.66
CA HIS A 186 1.10 15.36 23.54
C HIS A 186 1.55 16.19 22.32
N ARG A 187 2.81 16.01 21.86
CA ARG A 187 3.33 16.68 20.65
C ARG A 187 2.66 16.15 19.40
N TYR A 188 2.56 14.83 19.31
CA TYR A 188 1.85 14.18 18.20
C TYR A 188 0.38 14.62 18.16
N MET A 189 -0.31 14.62 19.31
CA MET A 189 -1.70 15.06 19.39
C MET A 189 -1.89 16.52 19.02
N ALA A 190 -0.94 17.40 19.37
CA ALA A 190 -0.97 18.80 18.99
C ALA A 190 -0.79 18.98 17.47
N MET A 191 0.19 18.31 16.86
CA MET A 191 0.40 18.34 15.41
C MET A 191 -0.81 17.77 14.65
N LYS A 192 -1.38 16.64 15.12
CA LYS A 192 -2.57 16.04 14.54
C LYS A 192 -3.76 17.01 14.53
N ARG A 193 -4.01 17.70 15.65
CA ARG A 193 -5.07 18.73 15.72
C ARG A 193 -4.80 19.90 14.77
N GLY A 194 -3.55 20.38 14.70
CA GLY A 194 -3.19 21.46 13.78
C GLY A 194 -3.38 21.05 12.30
N TRP A 195 -3.16 19.80 11.97
CA TRP A 195 -3.44 19.25 10.66
C TRP A 195 -4.94 19.12 10.39
N GLU A 196 -5.72 18.63 11.36
CA GLU A 196 -7.19 18.53 11.27
C GLU A 196 -7.87 19.91 11.18
N GLU A 197 -7.29 20.94 11.82
CA GLU A 197 -7.74 22.33 11.76
C GLU A 197 -7.20 23.07 10.51
N GLU A 198 -6.50 22.37 9.60
CA GLU A 198 -5.88 22.91 8.37
C GLU A 198 -4.86 24.04 8.61
N GLU A 199 -4.37 24.16 9.82
CA GLU A 199 -3.34 25.15 10.18
C GLU A 199 -1.91 24.64 9.98
N LEU A 200 -1.71 23.30 10.05
CA LEU A 200 -0.41 22.67 9.83
C LEU A 200 -0.44 21.69 8.64
N THR A 201 0.67 21.65 7.94
CA THR A 201 1.02 20.51 7.06
C THR A 201 1.95 19.62 7.85
N VAL A 202 1.59 18.33 7.98
CA VAL A 202 2.37 17.34 8.73
C VAL A 202 2.77 16.22 7.77
N ASP A 203 4.06 15.93 7.70
CA ASP A 203 4.63 14.89 6.84
C ASP A 203 5.56 13.98 7.64
N ILE A 204 5.77 12.76 7.15
CA ILE A 204 6.80 11.86 7.64
C ILE A 204 7.86 11.73 6.55
N VAL A 205 9.11 12.05 6.88
CA VAL A 205 10.25 12.02 5.98
C VAL A 205 11.24 10.95 6.45
N GLY A 206 11.60 10.03 5.56
CA GLY A 206 12.62 8.99 5.78
C GLY A 206 13.92 9.30 5.03
N ASP A 207 14.80 8.31 4.96
CA ASP A 207 15.96 8.34 4.07
C ASP A 207 15.58 7.73 2.71
N ASP A 208 14.87 8.54 1.90
CA ASP A 208 14.35 8.11 0.62
C ASP A 208 15.48 7.77 -0.37
N GLU A 209 16.65 8.41 -0.26
CA GLU A 209 17.80 8.12 -1.13
C GLU A 209 18.36 6.71 -0.85
N MET A 210 18.47 6.34 0.42
CA MET A 210 18.89 4.98 0.81
C MET A 210 17.88 3.94 0.36
N LEU A 211 16.60 4.22 0.54
CA LEU A 211 15.52 3.32 0.10
C LEU A 211 15.55 3.14 -1.41
N LEU A 212 15.64 4.22 -2.18
CA LEU A 212 15.73 4.15 -3.64
C LEU A 212 16.89 3.28 -4.11
N LYS A 213 18.07 3.47 -3.52
CA LYS A 213 19.25 2.63 -3.83
C LYS A 213 19.02 1.15 -3.49
N ALA A 214 18.30 0.85 -2.40
CA ALA A 214 17.96 -0.53 -2.04
C ALA A 214 17.01 -1.16 -3.07
N TYR A 215 15.98 -0.44 -3.50
CA TYR A 215 15.05 -0.87 -4.54
C TYR A 215 15.74 -1.10 -5.88
N GLU A 216 16.62 -0.18 -6.30
CA GLU A 216 17.39 -0.31 -7.53
C GLU A 216 18.34 -1.54 -7.51
N ARG A 217 18.98 -1.81 -6.36
CA ARG A 217 19.83 -2.99 -6.19
C ARG A 217 19.04 -4.30 -6.18
N PHE A 218 17.83 -4.28 -5.65
CA PHE A 218 16.94 -5.43 -5.70
C PHE A 218 16.44 -5.69 -7.11
N ALA A 219 16.13 -4.64 -7.87
CA ALA A 219 15.58 -4.73 -9.22
C ALA A 219 16.56 -5.31 -10.23
N THR A 220 17.87 -5.09 -10.08
CA THR A 220 18.87 -5.60 -11.01
C THR A 220 20.25 -5.79 -10.39
N THR A 221 20.96 -6.82 -10.85
CA THR A 221 22.39 -7.05 -10.56
C THR A 221 23.29 -6.63 -11.73
N THR A 222 22.71 -6.28 -12.89
CA THR A 222 23.43 -5.84 -14.10
C THR A 222 23.01 -4.42 -14.52
N PRO A 223 23.38 -3.39 -13.71
CA PRO A 223 22.81 -2.04 -13.84
C PRO A 223 23.20 -1.28 -15.11
N ASP A 224 24.26 -1.71 -15.81
CA ASP A 224 24.90 -0.94 -16.88
C ASP A 224 24.47 -1.36 -18.29
N ASN A 225 23.49 -2.27 -18.39
CA ASN A 225 22.89 -2.65 -19.67
C ASN A 225 21.46 -2.10 -19.81
N ALA A 226 20.90 -2.19 -21.01
CA ALA A 226 19.54 -1.68 -21.28
C ALA A 226 18.47 -2.29 -20.39
N THR A 227 18.56 -3.59 -20.10
CA THR A 227 17.63 -4.31 -19.24
C THR A 227 17.76 -3.86 -17.79
N GLY A 228 19.00 -3.69 -17.29
CA GLY A 228 19.25 -3.19 -15.95
C GLY A 228 18.76 -1.74 -15.77
N THR A 229 18.96 -0.89 -16.76
CA THR A 229 18.41 0.49 -16.77
C THR A 229 16.89 0.46 -16.68
N PHE A 230 16.23 -0.36 -17.49
CA PHE A 230 14.78 -0.53 -17.49
C PHE A 230 14.26 -1.03 -16.13
N LEU A 231 14.93 -2.00 -15.50
CA LEU A 231 14.57 -2.50 -14.18
C LEU A 231 14.77 -1.46 -13.08
N LYS A 232 15.81 -0.63 -13.14
CA LYS A 232 15.99 0.51 -12.23
C LYS A 232 14.88 1.54 -12.37
N GLU A 233 14.47 1.86 -13.60
CA GLU A 233 13.34 2.75 -13.85
C GLU A 233 12.03 2.18 -13.31
N SER A 234 11.86 0.86 -13.35
CA SER A 234 10.71 0.17 -12.79
C SER A 234 10.70 0.16 -11.24
N ALA A 235 11.84 0.42 -10.60
CA ALA A 235 12.00 0.48 -9.16
C ALA A 235 11.83 1.90 -8.57
N ARG A 236 11.76 2.92 -9.41
CA ARG A 236 11.53 4.34 -9.07
C ARG A 236 10.05 4.69 -9.05
#